data_c77ea6c5828fafc9ec888c7b4d32b6fb
#
_entry.id   c77ea6c5828fafc9ec888c7b4d32b6fb
#
_cell.length_a   1.000
_cell.length_b   1.000
_cell.length_c   1.000
_cell.angle_alpha   90.00
_cell.angle_beta   90.00
_cell.angle_gamma   90.00
#
_symmetry.space_group_name_H-M   'P 1'
#
loop_
_entity.id
_entity.type
_entity.pdbx_description
1 polymer ?
#
loop_
_entity_poly.entity_id
_entity_poly.type
_entity_poly.pdbx_seq_one_letter_code
_entity_poly.pdbx_strand_id
1 'polypeptide(L)'
;MTPPPLYKELSLLLPTSGSTGSSKLVRHSYKNVEANARNVSLLFGLDKHERALAALPIYYTMGLSVISSHIYAGATILLTGKSLTDGKFWTFMKEHRATSFTGVPYSFEVLQKLRFFRMELPHLQLITQGGGKMDEKLFRTCADYAEKNGKKFIATYGQTEGTARMAYLPAHLASSKICSIGRAIPNGELSLVDEQGKLILEKEATGQLVYKGPNVTLGYAFSADDLIRGDENKGVLFTGDLARRDADGCYYIIGRIGRFLKLFGLRVGLDECERIIKAEYNLSCACTGTDKGMYVYITDGKFTDKVLDLLIRKTHIIASAFKVIVIPEIPKNEAGKILYSKLIKE
;
A
#
# COMPACT_ATOMS: atom_id res chain seq x y z
N MET A 1 -25.36 -30.05 -5.69
CA MET A 1 -24.28 -29.89 -4.67
C MET A 1 -24.82 -29.08 -3.52
N THR A 2 -24.72 -29.58 -2.30
CA THR A 2 -25.05 -28.79 -1.10
C THR A 2 -24.01 -27.69 -0.93
N PRO A 3 -24.40 -26.44 -0.71
CA PRO A 3 -23.44 -25.38 -0.48
C PRO A 3 -22.60 -25.70 0.78
N PRO A 4 -21.29 -25.33 0.81
CA PRO A 4 -20.48 -25.55 1.99
C PRO A 4 -21.04 -24.76 3.19
N PRO A 5 -20.90 -25.26 4.42
CA PRO A 5 -21.29 -24.52 5.59
C PRO A 5 -20.42 -23.25 5.73
N LEU A 6 -21.06 -22.13 6.07
CA LEU A 6 -20.39 -20.84 6.23
C LEU A 6 -20.34 -20.43 7.70
N TYR A 7 -19.26 -19.78 8.10
CA TYR A 7 -19.22 -19.09 9.39
C TYR A 7 -20.24 -17.94 9.38
N LYS A 8 -21.10 -17.89 10.39
CA LYS A 8 -22.23 -16.95 10.46
C LYS A 8 -21.86 -15.46 10.31
N GLU A 9 -20.65 -15.08 10.70
CA GLU A 9 -20.15 -13.70 10.59
C GLU A 9 -19.40 -13.45 9.27
N LEU A 10 -19.18 -14.47 8.44
CA LEU A 10 -18.49 -14.30 7.15
C LEU A 10 -19.33 -13.43 6.21
N SER A 11 -18.75 -12.34 5.74
CA SER A 11 -19.39 -11.38 4.84
C SER A 11 -18.94 -11.53 3.39
N LEU A 12 -17.63 -11.53 3.19
CA LEU A 12 -17.04 -11.56 1.85
C LEU A 12 -15.61 -12.13 1.85
N LEU A 13 -15.16 -12.49 0.67
CA LEU A 13 -13.83 -12.99 0.39
C LEU A 13 -13.15 -12.04 -0.60
N LEU A 14 -11.92 -11.62 -0.29
CA LEU A 14 -11.12 -10.82 -1.20
C LEU A 14 -9.78 -11.50 -1.50
N PRO A 15 -9.32 -11.45 -2.76
CA PRO A 15 -7.99 -11.95 -3.09
C PRO A 15 -6.92 -11.05 -2.49
N THR A 16 -5.79 -11.64 -2.10
CA THR A 16 -4.58 -10.86 -1.87
C THR A 16 -3.87 -10.68 -3.21
N SER A 17 -3.30 -9.51 -3.46
CA SER A 17 -2.40 -9.29 -4.58
C SER A 17 -1.07 -10.04 -4.33
N GLY A 18 -1.13 -11.36 -4.20
CA GLY A 18 -0.04 -12.18 -3.70
C GLY A 18 1.17 -12.17 -4.62
N SER A 19 2.31 -11.87 -4.04
CA SER A 19 3.63 -12.13 -4.61
C SER A 19 3.97 -13.65 -4.67
N THR A 20 3.08 -14.54 -4.21
CA THR A 20 3.40 -15.95 -3.95
C THR A 20 2.63 -16.97 -4.81
N GLY A 21 1.85 -16.52 -5.81
CA GLY A 21 1.18 -17.46 -6.73
C GLY A 21 0.09 -18.36 -6.12
N SER A 22 -0.12 -18.36 -4.80
CA SER A 22 -1.21 -19.10 -4.17
C SER A 22 -2.48 -18.24 -4.13
N SER A 23 -3.58 -18.78 -4.66
CA SER A 23 -4.91 -18.15 -4.68
C SER A 23 -5.57 -18.22 -3.30
N LYS A 24 -4.95 -17.63 -2.27
CA LYS A 24 -5.59 -17.51 -0.96
C LYS A 24 -6.54 -16.32 -0.95
N LEU A 25 -7.70 -16.52 -0.37
CA LEU A 25 -8.70 -15.48 -0.14
C LEU A 25 -8.67 -15.04 1.32
N VAL A 26 -8.85 -13.76 1.56
CA VAL A 26 -8.99 -13.20 2.91
C VAL A 26 -10.47 -13.22 3.27
N ARG A 27 -10.78 -13.79 4.43
CA ARG A 27 -12.13 -13.90 4.97
C ARG A 27 -12.48 -12.68 5.80
N HIS A 28 -13.44 -11.88 5.35
CA HIS A 28 -13.92 -10.68 6.04
C HIS A 28 -15.24 -10.96 6.74
N SER A 29 -15.41 -10.48 7.97
CA SER A 29 -16.70 -10.47 8.63
C SER A 29 -17.48 -9.18 8.35
N TYR A 30 -18.81 -9.21 8.58
CA TYR A 30 -19.64 -8.01 8.56
C TYR A 30 -19.06 -6.93 9.50
N LYS A 31 -18.62 -7.32 10.69
CA LYS A 31 -18.03 -6.42 11.70
C LYS A 31 -16.72 -5.77 11.22
N ASN A 32 -15.86 -6.52 10.51
CA ASN A 32 -14.61 -5.95 9.97
C ASN A 32 -14.90 -4.86 8.93
N VAL A 33 -15.83 -5.11 8.01
CA VAL A 33 -16.20 -4.18 6.96
C VAL A 33 -16.85 -2.93 7.55
N GLU A 34 -17.80 -3.10 8.48
CA GLU A 34 -18.46 -1.99 9.18
C GLU A 34 -17.47 -1.16 9.99
N ALA A 35 -16.59 -1.81 10.79
CA ALA A 35 -15.58 -1.14 11.58
C ALA A 35 -14.63 -0.30 10.72
N ASN A 36 -14.20 -0.84 9.56
CA ASN A 36 -13.38 -0.07 8.62
C ASN A 36 -14.16 1.12 8.04
N ALA A 37 -15.40 0.90 7.61
CA ALA A 37 -16.24 1.97 7.05
C ALA A 37 -16.41 3.12 8.05
N ARG A 38 -16.75 2.80 9.30
CA ARG A 38 -16.87 3.78 10.38
C ARG A 38 -15.56 4.50 10.67
N ASN A 39 -14.47 3.76 10.84
CA ASN A 39 -13.18 4.33 11.20
C ASN A 39 -12.64 5.26 10.10
N VAL A 40 -12.80 4.88 8.83
CA VAL A 40 -12.40 5.69 7.68
C VAL A 40 -13.29 6.92 7.53
N SER A 41 -14.60 6.79 7.77
CA SER A 41 -15.52 7.94 7.78
C SER A 41 -15.12 8.96 8.86
N LEU A 42 -14.84 8.52 10.08
CA LEU A 42 -14.34 9.37 11.16
C LEU A 42 -13.00 10.02 10.81
N LEU A 43 -12.05 9.21 10.28
CA LEU A 43 -10.71 9.65 9.92
C LEU A 43 -10.70 10.80 8.93
N PHE A 44 -11.52 10.71 7.88
CA PHE A 44 -11.60 11.72 6.83
C PHE A 44 -12.59 12.85 7.14
N GLY A 45 -13.41 12.69 8.19
CA GLY A 45 -14.49 13.62 8.51
C GLY A 45 -15.56 13.62 7.43
N LEU A 46 -15.90 12.42 6.91
CA LEU A 46 -16.90 12.30 5.84
C LEU A 46 -18.29 12.58 6.36
N ASP A 47 -19.09 13.25 5.54
CA ASP A 47 -20.49 13.51 5.77
C ASP A 47 -21.34 13.33 4.49
N LYS A 48 -22.62 13.60 4.58
CA LYS A 48 -23.58 13.47 3.46
C LYS A 48 -23.31 14.40 2.26
N HIS A 49 -22.46 15.41 2.42
CA HIS A 49 -22.11 16.35 1.35
C HIS A 49 -20.93 15.86 0.49
N GLU A 50 -20.24 14.82 0.96
CA GLU A 50 -19.15 14.21 0.19
C GLU A 50 -19.66 13.55 -1.10
N ARG A 51 -18.84 13.64 -2.12
CA ARG A 51 -19.08 13.08 -3.46
C ARG A 51 -17.83 12.34 -3.90
N ALA A 52 -17.73 11.06 -3.49
CA ALA A 52 -16.54 10.23 -3.70
C ALA A 52 -16.43 9.73 -5.13
N LEU A 53 -15.32 9.98 -5.78
CA LEU A 53 -15.01 9.37 -7.06
C LEU A 53 -14.48 7.94 -6.86
N ALA A 54 -15.29 6.96 -7.23
CA ALA A 54 -14.93 5.53 -7.14
C ALA A 54 -14.10 5.12 -8.36
N ALA A 55 -12.81 5.50 -8.36
CA ALA A 55 -11.87 5.22 -9.45
C ALA A 55 -11.10 3.89 -9.28
N LEU A 56 -11.21 3.25 -8.13
CA LEU A 56 -10.57 1.95 -7.85
C LEU A 56 -11.58 0.81 -7.96
N PRO A 57 -11.18 -0.37 -8.48
CA PRO A 57 -12.07 -1.53 -8.59
C PRO A 57 -12.60 -1.98 -7.23
N ILE A 58 -13.87 -2.41 -7.17
CA ILE A 58 -14.52 -2.86 -5.93
C ILE A 58 -13.92 -4.17 -5.38
N TYR A 59 -13.39 -5.02 -6.25
CA TYR A 59 -12.68 -6.24 -5.83
C TYR A 59 -11.30 -5.96 -5.22
N TYR A 60 -10.83 -4.73 -5.29
CA TYR A 60 -9.66 -4.26 -4.57
C TYR A 60 -10.10 -3.67 -3.22
N THR A 61 -9.54 -4.15 -2.12
CA THR A 61 -9.96 -3.81 -0.75
C THR A 61 -10.06 -2.30 -0.52
N MET A 62 -9.16 -1.50 -1.13
CA MET A 62 -9.21 -0.05 -0.99
C MET A 62 -10.38 0.57 -1.76
N GLY A 63 -10.74 0.04 -2.93
CA GLY A 63 -11.92 0.45 -3.68
C GLY A 63 -13.20 0.18 -2.88
N LEU A 64 -13.30 -1.03 -2.30
CA LEU A 64 -14.39 -1.38 -1.40
C LEU A 64 -14.46 -0.42 -0.20
N SER A 65 -13.31 -0.10 0.41
CA SER A 65 -13.25 0.81 1.56
C SER A 65 -13.69 2.25 1.22
N VAL A 66 -13.42 2.74 0.00
CA VAL A 66 -13.97 4.03 -0.48
C VAL A 66 -15.49 3.99 -0.48
N ILE A 67 -16.06 2.95 -1.11
CA ILE A 67 -17.51 2.82 -1.23
C ILE A 67 -18.16 2.67 0.14
N SER A 68 -17.70 1.72 0.95
CA SER A 68 -18.31 1.43 2.26
C SER A 68 -18.22 2.60 3.23
N SER A 69 -17.09 3.34 3.29
CA SER A 69 -16.95 4.48 4.18
C SER A 69 -17.84 5.67 3.79
N HIS A 70 -18.01 5.91 2.50
CA HIS A 70 -18.87 6.99 2.03
C HIS A 70 -20.36 6.63 2.15
N ILE A 71 -20.74 5.37 1.90
CA ILE A 71 -22.11 4.90 2.19
C ILE A 71 -22.41 5.03 3.69
N TYR A 72 -21.49 4.64 4.56
CA TYR A 72 -21.62 4.79 6.01
C TYR A 72 -21.87 6.25 6.41
N ALA A 73 -21.22 7.20 5.74
CA ALA A 73 -21.38 8.65 5.96
C ALA A 73 -22.67 9.23 5.34
N GLY A 74 -23.45 8.45 4.58
CA GLY A 74 -24.60 8.95 3.82
C GLY A 74 -24.20 9.80 2.59
N ALA A 75 -22.96 9.65 2.13
CA ALA A 75 -22.38 10.41 1.03
C ALA A 75 -22.76 9.86 -0.36
N THR A 76 -22.52 10.65 -1.39
CA THR A 76 -22.72 10.24 -2.79
C THR A 76 -21.51 9.48 -3.32
N ILE A 77 -21.74 8.36 -4.00
CA ILE A 77 -20.71 7.64 -4.75
C ILE A 77 -20.84 7.97 -6.24
N LEU A 78 -19.77 8.46 -6.83
CA LEU A 78 -19.68 8.76 -8.27
C LEU A 78 -18.98 7.58 -8.96
N LEU A 79 -19.76 6.73 -9.62
CA LEU A 79 -19.28 5.56 -10.33
C LEU A 79 -18.91 5.93 -11.77
N THR A 80 -17.72 5.54 -12.20
CA THR A 80 -17.29 5.73 -13.60
C THR A 80 -16.43 4.54 -14.05
N GLY A 81 -16.67 4.06 -15.28
CA GLY A 81 -15.81 3.08 -15.93
C GLY A 81 -14.69 3.70 -16.76
N LYS A 82 -14.52 5.05 -16.71
CA LYS A 82 -13.49 5.74 -17.48
C LYS A 82 -12.14 5.68 -16.75
N SER A 83 -11.06 5.56 -17.52
CA SER A 83 -9.70 5.61 -16.98
C SER A 83 -9.25 7.05 -16.76
N LEU A 84 -8.21 7.25 -15.93
CA LEU A 84 -7.58 8.56 -15.69
C LEU A 84 -7.09 9.22 -16.98
N THR A 85 -6.75 8.45 -18.01
CA THR A 85 -6.25 8.93 -19.31
C THR A 85 -7.36 9.35 -20.27
N ASP A 86 -8.63 9.05 -19.94
CA ASP A 86 -9.79 9.46 -20.75
C ASP A 86 -10.23 10.87 -20.34
N GLY A 87 -10.32 11.79 -21.30
CA GLY A 87 -10.83 13.16 -21.04
C GLY A 87 -12.22 13.19 -20.42
N LYS A 88 -13.07 12.21 -20.75
CA LYS A 88 -14.43 12.08 -20.17
C LYS A 88 -14.42 11.79 -18.67
N PHE A 89 -13.34 11.20 -18.13
CA PHE A 89 -13.17 11.04 -16.68
C PHE A 89 -13.13 12.40 -15.97
N TRP A 90 -12.37 13.34 -16.52
CA TRP A 90 -12.19 14.68 -15.95
C TRP A 90 -13.44 15.53 -16.12
N THR A 91 -14.12 15.41 -17.26
CA THR A 91 -15.44 16.04 -17.49
C THR A 91 -16.44 15.56 -16.44
N PHE A 92 -16.57 14.23 -16.28
CA PHE A 92 -17.44 13.62 -15.26
C PHE A 92 -17.11 14.09 -13.84
N MET A 93 -15.82 14.11 -13.48
CA MET A 93 -15.36 14.58 -12.17
C MET A 93 -15.78 16.03 -11.88
N LYS A 94 -15.67 16.92 -12.88
CA LYS A 94 -16.04 18.35 -12.77
C LYS A 94 -17.55 18.55 -12.71
N GLU A 95 -18.30 17.96 -13.64
CA GLU A 95 -19.77 18.09 -13.76
C GLU A 95 -20.46 17.57 -12.50
N HIS A 96 -19.98 16.45 -11.96
CA HIS A 96 -20.54 15.87 -10.74
C HIS A 96 -19.90 16.39 -9.46
N ARG A 97 -19.04 17.41 -9.53
CA ARG A 97 -18.46 18.12 -8.37
C ARG A 97 -17.82 17.16 -7.38
N ALA A 98 -16.99 16.23 -7.87
CA ALA A 98 -16.31 15.27 -7.01
C ALA A 98 -15.49 15.97 -5.91
N THR A 99 -15.67 15.58 -4.65
CA THR A 99 -14.99 16.18 -3.49
C THR A 99 -13.78 15.37 -3.04
N SER A 100 -13.75 14.08 -3.35
CA SER A 100 -12.65 13.21 -2.94
C SER A 100 -12.19 12.29 -4.07
N PHE A 101 -10.86 12.02 -4.06
CA PHE A 101 -10.18 11.10 -4.95
C PHE A 101 -9.24 10.20 -4.16
N THR A 102 -9.32 8.89 -4.38
CA THR A 102 -8.41 7.88 -3.82
C THR A 102 -7.65 7.20 -4.94
N GLY A 103 -6.32 7.16 -4.83
CA GLY A 103 -5.44 6.50 -5.80
C GLY A 103 -4.37 5.63 -5.15
N VAL A 104 -3.80 4.74 -5.95
CA VAL A 104 -2.57 4.00 -5.64
C VAL A 104 -1.36 4.77 -6.19
N PRO A 105 -0.11 4.48 -5.78
CA PRO A 105 1.07 5.21 -6.29
C PRO A 105 1.10 5.36 -7.81
N TYR A 106 0.79 4.29 -8.53
CA TYR A 106 0.71 4.33 -10.00
C TYR A 106 -0.34 5.33 -10.52
N SER A 107 -1.48 5.48 -9.83
CA SER A 107 -2.47 6.51 -10.21
C SER A 107 -1.84 7.90 -10.17
N PHE A 108 -1.04 8.21 -9.16
CA PHE A 108 -0.38 9.51 -9.02
C PHE A 108 0.77 9.72 -10.03
N GLU A 109 1.48 8.66 -10.44
CA GLU A 109 2.43 8.71 -11.55
C GLU A 109 1.72 9.11 -12.86
N VAL A 110 0.54 8.55 -13.12
CA VAL A 110 -0.31 8.91 -14.27
C VAL A 110 -0.81 10.36 -14.13
N LEU A 111 -1.31 10.74 -12.95
CA LEU A 111 -1.78 12.10 -12.67
C LEU A 111 -0.68 13.15 -12.93
N GLN A 112 0.55 12.86 -12.55
CA GLN A 112 1.70 13.74 -12.82
C GLN A 112 1.92 13.95 -14.32
N LYS A 113 1.89 12.86 -15.09
CA LYS A 113 2.02 12.91 -16.57
C LYS A 113 0.88 13.70 -17.23
N LEU A 114 -0.33 13.59 -16.67
CA LEU A 114 -1.52 14.33 -17.14
C LEU A 114 -1.56 15.78 -16.67
N ARG A 115 -0.52 16.27 -15.97
CA ARG A 115 -0.45 17.62 -15.41
C ARG A 115 -1.59 17.95 -14.44
N PHE A 116 -2.05 16.95 -13.68
CA PHE A 116 -3.13 17.06 -12.67
C PHE A 116 -2.93 18.28 -11.73
N PHE A 117 -1.72 18.51 -11.28
CA PHE A 117 -1.38 19.62 -10.38
C PHE A 117 -1.55 21.02 -10.97
N ARG A 118 -1.93 21.12 -12.26
CA ARG A 118 -2.28 22.35 -12.94
C ARG A 118 -3.77 22.45 -13.29
N MET A 119 -4.55 21.41 -12.98
CA MET A 119 -5.97 21.37 -13.28
C MET A 119 -6.78 22.17 -12.26
N GLU A 120 -7.77 22.93 -12.73
CA GLU A 120 -8.76 23.57 -11.88
C GLU A 120 -9.82 22.55 -11.46
N LEU A 121 -9.77 22.15 -10.19
CA LEU A 121 -10.68 21.21 -9.56
C LEU A 121 -11.17 21.79 -8.23
N PRO A 122 -12.06 22.82 -8.28
CA PRO A 122 -12.43 23.62 -7.10
C PRO A 122 -13.18 22.81 -6.04
N HIS A 123 -13.93 21.78 -6.45
CA HIS A 123 -14.69 20.94 -5.53
C HIS A 123 -13.87 19.82 -4.87
N LEU A 124 -12.73 19.44 -5.46
CA LEU A 124 -11.86 18.42 -4.90
C LEU A 124 -11.18 18.96 -3.63
N GLN A 125 -11.47 18.36 -2.49
CA GLN A 125 -10.96 18.76 -1.17
C GLN A 125 -10.06 17.70 -0.56
N LEU A 126 -10.35 16.41 -0.80
CA LEU A 126 -9.65 15.29 -0.21
C LEU A 126 -8.97 14.43 -1.28
N ILE A 127 -7.66 14.29 -1.16
CA ILE A 127 -6.84 13.42 -2.00
C ILE A 127 -6.21 12.38 -1.10
N THR A 128 -6.49 11.11 -1.33
CA THR A 128 -5.91 10.03 -0.52
C THR A 128 -5.08 9.08 -1.35
N GLN A 129 -3.98 8.62 -0.77
CA GLN A 129 -3.06 7.68 -1.37
C GLN A 129 -2.94 6.45 -0.47
N GLY A 130 -2.83 5.27 -1.07
CA GLY A 130 -2.55 4.03 -0.34
C GLY A 130 -2.24 2.88 -1.27
N GLY A 131 -2.09 1.69 -0.69
CA GLY A 131 -1.86 0.45 -1.44
C GLY A 131 -0.43 0.20 -1.91
N GLY A 132 0.50 1.11 -1.64
CA GLY A 132 1.91 0.96 -1.94
C GLY A 132 2.72 2.17 -1.48
N LYS A 133 4.04 2.05 -1.48
CA LYS A 133 4.96 3.14 -1.17
C LYS A 133 5.06 4.07 -2.39
N MET A 134 4.75 5.35 -2.20
CA MET A 134 4.91 6.38 -3.22
C MET A 134 6.37 6.82 -3.30
N ASP A 135 6.80 7.23 -4.49
CA ASP A 135 8.08 7.91 -4.68
C ASP A 135 8.14 9.20 -3.85
N GLU A 136 9.30 9.49 -3.25
CA GLU A 136 9.45 10.62 -2.33
C GLU A 136 9.19 11.97 -3.01
N LYS A 137 9.70 12.17 -4.23
CA LYS A 137 9.48 13.44 -4.97
C LYS A 137 8.02 13.63 -5.31
N LEU A 138 7.35 12.55 -5.74
CA LEU A 138 5.93 12.58 -6.06
C LEU A 138 5.10 12.81 -4.81
N PHE A 139 5.45 12.18 -3.69
CA PHE A 139 4.78 12.41 -2.39
C PHE A 139 4.85 13.88 -2.00
N ARG A 140 6.06 14.46 -2.04
CA ARG A 140 6.30 15.89 -1.76
C ARG A 140 5.46 16.77 -2.68
N THR A 141 5.45 16.49 -4.00
CA THR A 141 4.62 17.23 -4.96
C THR A 141 3.14 17.19 -4.60
N CYS A 142 2.61 16.04 -4.17
CA CYS A 142 1.21 15.92 -3.75
C CYS A 142 0.92 16.70 -2.46
N ALA A 143 1.82 16.63 -1.48
CA ALA A 143 1.70 17.34 -0.22
C ALA A 143 1.71 18.87 -0.44
N ASP A 144 2.70 19.37 -1.16
CA ASP A 144 2.86 20.80 -1.49
C ASP A 144 1.65 21.33 -2.30
N TYR A 145 1.17 20.54 -3.28
CA TYR A 145 -0.03 20.89 -4.04
C TYR A 145 -1.26 21.02 -3.14
N ALA A 146 -1.45 20.06 -2.24
CA ALA A 146 -2.61 20.07 -1.35
C ALA A 146 -2.54 21.27 -0.38
N GLU A 147 -1.40 21.51 0.24
CA GLU A 147 -1.16 22.63 1.15
C GLU A 147 -1.41 23.98 0.45
N LYS A 148 -0.79 24.19 -0.73
CA LYS A 148 -0.92 25.43 -1.52
C LYS A 148 -2.36 25.72 -1.93
N ASN A 149 -3.19 24.69 -2.16
CA ASN A 149 -4.54 24.85 -2.67
C ASN A 149 -5.63 24.66 -1.58
N GLY A 150 -5.26 24.64 -0.29
CA GLY A 150 -6.18 24.44 0.82
C GLY A 150 -6.90 23.09 0.80
N LYS A 151 -6.27 22.06 0.23
CA LYS A 151 -6.80 20.70 0.14
C LYS A 151 -6.12 19.79 1.16
N LYS A 152 -6.69 18.62 1.40
CA LYS A 152 -6.09 17.58 2.26
C LYS A 152 -5.43 16.51 1.39
N PHE A 153 -4.13 16.24 1.60
CA PHE A 153 -3.46 15.05 1.10
C PHE A 153 -3.19 14.12 2.26
N ILE A 154 -3.76 12.91 2.21
CA ILE A 154 -3.65 11.91 3.29
C ILE A 154 -3.08 10.62 2.71
N ALA A 155 -1.86 10.26 3.10
CA ALA A 155 -1.31 8.96 2.85
C ALA A 155 -1.88 7.95 3.84
N THR A 156 -2.29 6.77 3.34
CA THR A 156 -2.82 5.68 4.15
C THR A 156 -2.01 4.42 3.94
N TYR A 157 -1.92 3.60 4.97
CA TYR A 157 -1.32 2.28 4.93
C TYR A 157 -2.33 1.22 5.34
N GLY A 158 -2.24 0.07 4.70
CA GLY A 158 -3.04 -1.09 5.06
C GLY A 158 -2.81 -2.27 4.14
N GLN A 159 -3.44 -3.36 4.50
CA GLN A 159 -3.41 -4.64 3.80
C GLN A 159 -4.83 -5.18 3.70
N THR A 160 -5.06 -6.14 2.79
CA THR A 160 -6.35 -6.81 2.67
C THR A 160 -6.76 -7.46 4.00
N GLU A 161 -5.79 -8.00 4.73
CA GLU A 161 -5.93 -8.63 6.04
C GLU A 161 -6.36 -7.68 7.15
N GLY A 162 -6.23 -6.36 6.95
CA GLY A 162 -6.69 -5.29 7.84
C GLY A 162 -7.84 -4.46 7.25
N THR A 163 -8.58 -4.99 6.29
CA THR A 163 -9.70 -4.34 5.59
C THR A 163 -9.32 -2.95 5.07
N ALA A 164 -8.27 -2.90 4.26
CA ALA A 164 -7.68 -1.80 3.53
C ALA A 164 -6.87 -0.78 4.35
N ARG A 165 -7.45 -0.09 5.32
CA ARG A 165 -6.76 1.01 6.01
C ARG A 165 -6.53 0.68 7.48
N MET A 166 -5.29 0.78 7.91
CA MET A 166 -4.82 0.50 9.27
C MET A 166 -4.09 1.71 9.87
N ALA A 167 -3.47 2.53 9.02
CA ALA A 167 -2.78 3.74 9.43
C ALA A 167 -2.97 4.86 8.42
N TYR A 168 -2.72 6.09 8.87
CA TYR A 168 -2.78 7.29 8.05
C TYR A 168 -1.81 8.36 8.53
N LEU A 169 -1.32 9.15 7.60
CA LEU A 169 -0.57 10.36 7.90
C LEU A 169 -1.53 11.55 7.93
N PRO A 170 -1.71 12.25 9.06
CA PRO A 170 -2.52 13.46 9.11
C PRO A 170 -2.09 14.49 8.06
N ALA A 171 -3.05 15.14 7.40
CA ALA A 171 -2.76 16.04 6.29
C ALA A 171 -1.77 17.17 6.65
N HIS A 172 -1.83 17.72 7.88
CA HIS A 172 -0.93 18.77 8.35
C HIS A 172 0.52 18.30 8.56
N LEU A 173 0.77 16.98 8.57
CA LEU A 173 2.11 16.40 8.66
C LEU A 173 2.65 15.96 7.28
N ALA A 174 1.86 16.05 6.22
CA ALA A 174 2.24 15.49 4.92
C ALA A 174 3.52 16.13 4.36
N SER A 175 3.71 17.45 4.51
CA SER A 175 4.89 18.17 4.02
C SER A 175 6.14 17.95 4.90
N SER A 176 5.98 17.61 6.19
CA SER A 176 7.10 17.41 7.12
C SER A 176 7.50 15.95 7.33
N LYS A 177 6.55 15.01 7.22
CA LYS A 177 6.75 13.57 7.45
C LYS A 177 6.64 12.76 6.13
N ILE A 178 7.45 13.14 5.16
CA ILE A 178 7.44 12.57 3.80
C ILE A 178 7.52 11.03 3.84
N CYS A 179 6.64 10.37 3.09
CA CYS A 179 6.52 8.90 3.01
C CYS A 179 6.24 8.17 4.34
N SER A 180 5.88 8.89 5.39
CA SER A 180 5.37 8.26 6.61
C SER A 180 3.99 7.65 6.35
N ILE A 181 3.71 6.52 7.01
CA ILE A 181 2.35 5.96 7.13
C ILE A 181 1.59 6.58 8.31
N GLY A 182 2.24 7.45 9.08
CA GLY A 182 1.67 8.20 10.19
C GLY A 182 1.35 7.33 11.41
N ARG A 183 0.09 7.35 11.85
CA ARG A 183 -0.42 6.73 13.07
C ARG A 183 -1.58 5.78 12.75
N ALA A 184 -1.97 4.95 13.73
CA ALA A 184 -3.15 4.09 13.58
C ALA A 184 -4.42 4.91 13.29
N ILE A 185 -5.34 4.31 12.52
CA ILE A 185 -6.69 4.86 12.34
C ILE A 185 -7.47 4.85 13.65
N PRO A 186 -8.59 5.58 13.76
CA PRO A 186 -9.47 5.49 14.93
C PRO A 186 -9.80 4.05 15.29
N ASN A 187 -9.83 3.74 16.60
CA ASN A 187 -10.06 2.40 17.17
C ASN A 187 -9.03 1.33 16.75
N GLY A 188 -7.90 1.73 16.20
CA GLY A 188 -6.76 0.86 15.90
C GLY A 188 -5.53 1.23 16.72
N GLU A 189 -4.58 0.31 16.78
CA GLU A 189 -3.31 0.45 17.48
C GLU A 189 -2.19 -0.09 16.60
N LEU A 190 -1.06 0.64 16.52
CA LEU A 190 0.18 0.19 15.90
C LEU A 190 1.24 -0.03 16.97
N SER A 191 1.96 -1.13 16.86
CA SER A 191 3.10 -1.43 17.70
C SER A 191 4.24 -2.05 16.88
N LEU A 192 5.43 -2.08 17.48
CA LEU A 192 6.59 -2.77 16.94
C LEU A 192 6.93 -3.94 17.84
N VAL A 193 7.31 -5.07 17.24
CA VAL A 193 7.85 -6.23 17.96
C VAL A 193 9.21 -6.61 17.39
N ASP A 194 10.03 -7.21 18.24
CA ASP A 194 11.34 -7.74 17.87
C ASP A 194 11.21 -9.10 17.15
N GLU A 195 12.34 -9.74 16.85
CA GLU A 195 12.39 -11.04 16.18
C GLU A 195 11.80 -12.18 17.03
N GLN A 196 11.70 -12.01 18.35
CA GLN A 196 11.08 -12.93 19.28
C GLN A 196 9.59 -12.65 19.52
N GLY A 197 9.03 -11.61 18.86
CA GLY A 197 7.65 -11.19 19.02
C GLY A 197 7.37 -10.35 20.27
N LYS A 198 8.41 -9.91 20.99
CA LYS A 198 8.27 -9.07 22.18
C LYS A 198 8.06 -7.61 21.78
N LEU A 199 7.16 -6.93 22.48
CA LEU A 199 6.84 -5.53 22.25
C LEU A 199 8.05 -4.61 22.51
N ILE A 200 8.33 -3.72 21.55
CA ILE A 200 9.37 -2.69 21.62
C ILE A 200 8.75 -1.40 22.14
N LEU A 201 9.20 -0.95 23.33
CA LEU A 201 8.64 0.20 24.05
C LEU A 201 9.37 1.52 23.77
N GLU A 202 10.63 1.48 23.29
CA GLU A 202 11.45 2.63 22.98
C GLU A 202 10.72 3.57 22.00
N LYS A 203 10.79 4.90 22.22
CA LYS A 203 10.08 5.89 21.38
C LYS A 203 10.52 5.82 19.92
N GLU A 204 11.83 5.77 19.69
CA GLU A 204 12.43 5.57 18.38
C GLU A 204 12.90 4.12 18.28
N ALA A 205 12.32 3.38 17.35
CA ALA A 205 12.61 1.96 17.25
C ALA A 205 12.34 1.43 15.83
N THR A 206 12.93 0.29 15.54
CA THR A 206 12.69 -0.48 14.34
C THR A 206 12.29 -1.90 14.73
N GLY A 207 11.24 -2.43 14.10
CA GLY A 207 10.77 -3.79 14.37
C GLY A 207 9.69 -4.21 13.38
N GLN A 208 9.16 -5.41 13.57
CA GLN A 208 7.99 -5.85 12.82
C GLN A 208 6.78 -5.04 13.23
N LEU A 209 6.06 -4.52 12.23
CA LEU A 209 4.82 -3.79 12.47
C LEU A 209 3.69 -4.76 12.79
N VAL A 210 3.03 -4.51 13.92
CA VAL A 210 1.82 -5.20 14.35
C VAL A 210 0.68 -4.19 14.41
N TYR A 211 -0.48 -4.59 13.90
CA TYR A 211 -1.70 -3.81 13.98
C TYR A 211 -2.75 -4.55 14.81
N LYS A 212 -3.43 -3.83 15.69
CA LYS A 212 -4.59 -4.34 16.45
C LYS A 212 -5.79 -3.44 16.17
N GLY A 213 -6.93 -4.05 15.85
CA GLY A 213 -8.14 -3.28 15.58
C GLY A 213 -9.31 -4.15 15.13
N PRO A 214 -10.54 -3.59 15.21
CA PRO A 214 -11.78 -4.32 14.90
C PRO A 214 -11.95 -4.62 13.40
N ASN A 215 -11.16 -4.00 12.55
CA ASN A 215 -11.13 -4.22 11.10
C ASN A 215 -10.12 -5.30 10.67
N VAL A 216 -9.40 -5.94 11.59
CA VAL A 216 -8.58 -7.13 11.30
C VAL A 216 -9.49 -8.28 10.93
N THR A 217 -9.18 -8.98 9.84
CA THR A 217 -10.01 -10.00 9.22
C THR A 217 -9.96 -11.34 9.95
N LEU A 218 -10.83 -12.27 9.56
CA LEU A 218 -10.96 -13.58 10.19
C LEU A 218 -9.78 -14.54 9.94
N GLY A 219 -8.94 -14.26 8.93
CA GLY A 219 -7.89 -15.15 8.45
C GLY A 219 -8.04 -15.46 6.97
N TYR A 220 -7.43 -16.55 6.53
CA TYR A 220 -7.43 -16.96 5.12
C TYR A 220 -8.37 -18.14 4.83
N ALA A 221 -8.77 -18.25 3.56
CA ALA A 221 -9.37 -19.44 2.98
C ALA A 221 -8.51 -19.92 1.80
N PHE A 222 -8.18 -21.20 1.77
CA PHE A 222 -7.50 -21.89 0.68
C PHE A 222 -8.44 -22.86 -0.03
N SER A 223 -9.53 -23.27 0.65
CA SER A 223 -10.57 -24.15 0.15
C SER A 223 -11.95 -23.73 0.68
N ALA A 224 -13.00 -24.37 0.18
CA ALA A 224 -14.36 -24.19 0.67
C ALA A 224 -14.51 -24.59 2.15
N ASP A 225 -13.75 -25.58 2.62
CA ASP A 225 -13.81 -26.06 4.01
C ASP A 225 -13.31 -25.01 5.01
N ASP A 226 -12.52 -24.04 4.55
CA ASP A 226 -12.04 -22.96 5.41
C ASP A 226 -13.11 -21.90 5.73
N LEU A 227 -14.23 -21.91 4.98
CA LEU A 227 -15.27 -20.88 5.11
C LEU A 227 -16.09 -21.00 6.41
N ILE A 228 -16.07 -22.17 7.06
CA ILE A 228 -16.72 -22.38 8.34
C ILE A 228 -15.89 -21.92 9.53
N ARG A 229 -14.58 -21.68 9.33
CA ARG A 229 -13.68 -21.28 10.43
C ARG A 229 -14.06 -19.91 10.97
N GLY A 230 -14.02 -19.78 12.30
CA GLY A 230 -14.22 -18.52 13.00
C GLY A 230 -13.06 -17.53 12.85
N ASP A 231 -12.95 -16.59 13.77
CA ASP A 231 -11.89 -15.59 13.80
C ASP A 231 -10.57 -16.21 14.34
N GLU A 232 -9.62 -16.38 13.44
CA GLU A 232 -8.28 -16.90 13.73
C GLU A 232 -7.32 -15.79 14.16
N ASN A 233 -7.52 -14.55 13.70
CA ASN A 233 -6.65 -13.41 13.95
C ASN A 233 -6.96 -12.69 15.28
N LYS A 234 -8.17 -12.84 15.81
CA LYS A 234 -8.62 -12.24 17.08
C LYS A 234 -8.31 -10.74 17.19
N GLY A 235 -8.47 -10.02 16.08
CA GLY A 235 -8.24 -8.59 16.02
C GLY A 235 -6.77 -8.16 16.01
N VAL A 236 -5.79 -9.08 15.88
CA VAL A 236 -4.35 -8.79 15.82
C VAL A 236 -3.76 -9.24 14.49
N LEU A 237 -3.02 -8.39 13.84
CA LEU A 237 -2.36 -8.66 12.56
C LEU A 237 -0.86 -8.41 12.65
N PHE A 238 -0.08 -9.47 12.54
CA PHE A 238 1.35 -9.38 12.23
C PHE A 238 1.48 -9.09 10.74
N THR A 239 1.82 -7.86 10.39
CA THR A 239 1.71 -7.37 9.01
C THR A 239 2.74 -7.98 8.05
N GLY A 240 3.81 -8.54 8.59
CA GLY A 240 4.98 -8.96 7.81
C GLY A 240 5.80 -7.79 7.26
N ASP A 241 5.44 -6.55 7.58
CA ASP A 241 6.22 -5.38 7.22
C ASP A 241 7.16 -4.98 8.36
N LEU A 242 8.37 -4.56 7.99
CA LEU A 242 9.34 -3.96 8.89
C LEU A 242 9.12 -2.44 8.88
N ALA A 243 9.00 -1.85 10.06
CA ALA A 243 8.76 -0.42 10.19
C ALA A 243 9.71 0.24 11.19
N ARG A 244 9.97 1.53 10.97
CA ARG A 244 10.62 2.42 11.93
C ARG A 244 9.56 3.36 12.51
N ARG A 245 9.58 3.57 13.82
CA ARG A 245 8.83 4.62 14.52
C ARG A 245 9.78 5.76 14.88
N ASP A 246 9.39 6.99 14.61
CA ASP A 246 10.14 8.18 14.99
C ASP A 246 9.72 8.72 16.38
N ALA A 247 10.45 9.72 16.87
CA ALA A 247 10.22 10.34 18.19
C ALA A 247 8.82 10.95 18.36
N ASP A 248 8.17 11.34 17.24
CA ASP A 248 6.82 11.91 17.22
C ASP A 248 5.73 10.82 17.12
N GLY A 249 6.12 9.54 17.13
CA GLY A 249 5.23 8.40 17.05
C GLY A 249 4.68 8.14 15.64
N CYS A 250 5.31 8.67 14.59
CA CYS A 250 4.98 8.36 13.21
C CYS A 250 5.78 7.15 12.71
N TYR A 251 5.08 6.27 11.99
CA TYR A 251 5.66 5.04 11.46
C TYR A 251 6.05 5.18 9.99
N TYR A 252 7.10 4.47 9.59
CA TYR A 252 7.62 4.42 8.22
C TYR A 252 7.88 2.97 7.84
N ILE A 253 7.32 2.51 6.72
CA ILE A 253 7.63 1.17 6.20
C ILE A 253 9.02 1.21 5.56
N ILE A 254 9.91 0.35 6.05
CA ILE A 254 11.31 0.26 5.58
C ILE A 254 11.59 -1.02 4.81
N GLY A 255 10.69 -2.02 4.86
CA GLY A 255 10.83 -3.26 4.10
C GLY A 255 9.77 -4.29 4.48
N ARG A 256 9.94 -5.52 3.96
CA ARG A 256 9.12 -6.68 4.31
C ARG A 256 9.95 -7.77 4.96
N ILE A 257 9.39 -8.41 5.98
CA ILE A 257 9.93 -9.64 6.54
C ILE A 257 9.86 -10.71 5.44
N GLY A 258 11.00 -11.38 5.19
CA GLY A 258 11.12 -12.34 4.09
C GLY A 258 11.58 -11.73 2.75
N ARG A 259 11.60 -10.40 2.60
CA ARG A 259 12.23 -9.74 1.45
C ARG A 259 13.65 -9.26 1.80
N PHE A 260 14.46 -10.19 2.28
CA PHE A 260 15.90 -10.02 2.50
C PHE A 260 16.62 -11.32 2.13
N LEU A 261 17.88 -11.18 1.82
CA LEU A 261 18.80 -12.30 1.58
C LEU A 261 19.91 -12.26 2.61
N LYS A 262 20.46 -13.43 2.96
CA LYS A 262 21.66 -13.55 3.79
C LYS A 262 22.85 -13.81 2.85
N LEU A 263 23.37 -12.78 2.21
CA LEU A 263 24.49 -12.88 1.30
C LEU A 263 25.81 -12.82 2.08
N PHE A 264 26.61 -13.88 2.03
CA PHE A 264 27.88 -13.98 2.78
C PHE A 264 27.76 -13.63 4.27
N GLY A 265 26.65 -14.01 4.90
CA GLY A 265 26.37 -13.73 6.32
C GLY A 265 25.82 -12.34 6.60
N LEU A 266 25.74 -11.46 5.60
CA LEU A 266 25.16 -10.12 5.73
C LEU A 266 23.70 -10.13 5.30
N ARG A 267 22.84 -9.48 6.08
CA ARG A 267 21.42 -9.32 5.75
C ARG A 267 21.24 -8.14 4.78
N VAL A 268 20.71 -8.42 3.59
CA VAL A 268 20.48 -7.42 2.52
C VAL A 268 19.00 -7.36 2.20
N GLY A 269 18.40 -6.20 2.40
CA GLY A 269 16.99 -5.95 2.08
C GLY A 269 16.79 -5.74 0.58
N LEU A 270 15.96 -6.56 -0.06
CA LEU A 270 15.65 -6.42 -1.48
C LEU A 270 14.93 -5.10 -1.77
N ASP A 271 13.96 -4.73 -0.93
CA ASP A 271 13.22 -3.47 -1.05
C ASP A 271 14.13 -2.24 -0.88
N GLU A 272 15.15 -2.36 -0.02
CA GLU A 272 16.14 -1.30 0.19
C GLU A 272 17.04 -1.13 -1.03
N CYS A 273 17.49 -2.22 -1.63
CA CYS A 273 18.26 -2.19 -2.88
C CYS A 273 17.46 -1.54 -4.01
N GLU A 274 16.18 -1.90 -4.17
CA GLU A 274 15.29 -1.27 -5.16
C GLU A 274 15.16 0.23 -4.90
N ARG A 275 14.98 0.63 -3.65
CA ARG A 275 14.88 2.04 -3.25
C ARG A 275 16.14 2.84 -3.58
N ILE A 276 17.31 2.29 -3.29
CA ILE A 276 18.60 2.92 -3.56
C ILE A 276 18.81 3.11 -5.06
N ILE A 277 18.55 2.07 -5.87
CA ILE A 277 18.68 2.15 -7.33
C ILE A 277 17.74 3.19 -7.92
N LYS A 278 16.47 3.19 -7.48
CA LYS A 278 15.47 4.15 -7.96
C LYS A 278 15.82 5.58 -7.59
N ALA A 279 16.32 5.81 -6.37
CA ALA A 279 16.69 7.14 -5.89
C ALA A 279 17.89 7.73 -6.67
N GLU A 280 18.91 6.89 -6.97
CA GLU A 280 20.13 7.33 -7.63
C GLU A 280 19.94 7.57 -9.14
N TYR A 281 19.22 6.66 -9.81
CA TYR A 281 19.15 6.66 -11.29
C TYR A 281 17.77 6.94 -11.85
N ASN A 282 16.74 7.10 -11.00
CA ASN A 282 15.33 7.16 -11.42
C ASN A 282 14.91 6.00 -12.33
N LEU A 283 15.46 4.81 -12.08
CA LEU A 283 15.36 3.62 -12.90
C LEU A 283 14.31 2.66 -12.32
N SER A 284 13.44 2.12 -13.17
CA SER A 284 12.56 1.02 -12.79
C SER A 284 13.36 -0.25 -12.55
N CYS A 285 13.25 -0.82 -11.37
CA CYS A 285 13.98 -2.03 -10.99
C CYS A 285 13.15 -2.93 -10.07
N ALA A 286 13.58 -4.20 -9.99
CA ALA A 286 13.05 -5.17 -9.04
C ALA A 286 14.17 -6.12 -8.61
N CYS A 287 14.22 -6.48 -7.33
CA CYS A 287 15.22 -7.39 -6.78
C CYS A 287 14.57 -8.69 -6.32
N THR A 288 15.16 -9.82 -6.69
CA THR A 288 14.81 -11.16 -6.21
C THR A 288 16.07 -11.95 -5.90
N GLY A 289 15.95 -13.17 -5.43
CA GLY A 289 17.10 -14.03 -5.25
C GLY A 289 16.94 -15.02 -4.11
N THR A 290 18.05 -15.64 -3.78
CA THR A 290 18.20 -16.55 -2.64
C THR A 290 19.47 -16.17 -1.89
N ASP A 291 19.74 -16.82 -0.76
CA ASP A 291 21.00 -16.61 0.00
C ASP A 291 22.27 -16.93 -0.80
N LYS A 292 22.14 -17.48 -2.02
CA LYS A 292 23.25 -17.74 -2.94
C LYS A 292 23.57 -16.54 -3.87
N GLY A 293 22.63 -15.63 -4.05
CA GLY A 293 22.81 -14.46 -4.90
C GLY A 293 21.52 -13.67 -5.16
N MET A 294 21.70 -12.39 -5.46
CA MET A 294 20.64 -11.46 -5.79
C MET A 294 20.55 -11.22 -7.28
N TYR A 295 19.36 -11.34 -7.83
CA TYR A 295 19.02 -10.92 -9.20
C TYR A 295 18.42 -9.52 -9.16
N VAL A 296 18.97 -8.61 -9.94
CA VAL A 296 18.54 -7.22 -10.03
C VAL A 296 18.04 -6.96 -11.45
N TYR A 297 16.73 -6.86 -11.60
CA TYR A 297 16.11 -6.59 -12.90
C TYR A 297 15.99 -5.10 -13.11
N ILE A 298 16.42 -4.61 -14.26
CA ILE A 298 16.37 -3.20 -14.67
C ILE A 298 15.81 -3.07 -16.09
N THR A 299 15.32 -1.88 -16.44
CA THR A 299 14.71 -1.63 -17.76
C THR A 299 15.60 -0.92 -18.76
N ASP A 300 16.81 -0.49 -18.36
CA ASP A 300 17.77 0.18 -19.25
C ASP A 300 19.20 -0.38 -19.03
N GLY A 301 19.74 -1.04 -20.04
CA GLY A 301 21.05 -1.68 -20.00
C GLY A 301 22.24 -0.73 -19.81
N LYS A 302 22.08 0.57 -20.08
CA LYS A 302 23.12 1.59 -19.86
C LYS A 302 23.49 1.75 -18.38
N PHE A 303 22.65 1.25 -17.48
CA PHE A 303 22.86 1.33 -16.03
C PHE A 303 23.39 0.04 -15.41
N THR A 304 23.65 -1.02 -16.19
CA THR A 304 24.07 -2.32 -15.66
C THR A 304 25.27 -2.21 -14.71
N ASP A 305 26.39 -1.67 -15.20
CA ASP A 305 27.61 -1.53 -14.40
C ASP A 305 27.43 -0.52 -13.24
N LYS A 306 26.73 0.58 -13.50
CA LYS A 306 26.45 1.61 -12.48
C LYS A 306 25.61 1.08 -11.32
N VAL A 307 24.61 0.24 -11.61
CA VAL A 307 23.77 -0.41 -10.60
C VAL A 307 24.58 -1.41 -9.79
N LEU A 308 25.43 -2.21 -10.46
CA LEU A 308 26.33 -3.15 -9.79
C LEU A 308 27.28 -2.42 -8.83
N ASP A 309 27.98 -1.39 -9.30
CA ASP A 309 28.88 -0.58 -8.49
C ASP A 309 28.17 0.11 -7.31
N LEU A 310 26.96 0.60 -7.54
CA LEU A 310 26.14 1.21 -6.49
C LEU A 310 25.83 0.21 -5.39
N LEU A 311 25.39 -0.99 -5.74
CA LEU A 311 25.04 -2.04 -4.78
C LEU A 311 26.28 -2.50 -4.00
N ILE A 312 27.42 -2.72 -4.64
CA ILE A 312 28.67 -3.07 -3.97
C ILE A 312 29.04 -2.00 -2.94
N ARG A 313 29.03 -0.73 -3.33
CA ARG A 313 29.36 0.40 -2.41
C ARG A 313 28.40 0.52 -1.24
N LYS A 314 27.10 0.29 -1.45
CA LYS A 314 26.06 0.49 -0.42
C LYS A 314 25.90 -0.72 0.49
N THR A 315 26.11 -1.93 -0.03
CA THR A 315 25.94 -3.16 0.75
C THR A 315 27.24 -3.72 1.32
N HIS A 316 28.38 -3.25 0.79
CA HIS A 316 29.72 -3.78 1.09
C HIS A 316 29.88 -5.30 0.76
N ILE A 317 29.09 -5.76 -0.21
CA ILE A 317 29.09 -7.17 -0.66
C ILE A 317 29.78 -7.24 -2.03
N ILE A 318 30.50 -8.33 -2.27
CA ILE A 318 31.28 -8.57 -3.48
C ILE A 318 30.38 -8.67 -4.73
N ALA A 319 30.92 -8.28 -5.87
CA ALA A 319 30.18 -8.23 -7.15
C ALA A 319 29.52 -9.56 -7.53
N SER A 320 30.17 -10.70 -7.24
CA SER A 320 29.65 -12.04 -7.57
C SER A 320 28.34 -12.40 -6.87
N ALA A 321 27.94 -11.64 -5.84
CA ALA A 321 26.65 -11.80 -5.19
C ALA A 321 25.48 -11.24 -6.02
N PHE A 322 25.75 -10.39 -7.01
CA PHE A 322 24.75 -9.69 -7.76
C PHE A 322 24.75 -10.07 -9.23
N LYS A 323 23.59 -10.30 -9.80
CA LYS A 323 23.40 -10.48 -11.24
C LYS A 323 22.39 -9.45 -11.75
N VAL A 324 22.87 -8.45 -12.46
CA VAL A 324 22.01 -7.43 -13.08
C VAL A 324 21.49 -7.97 -14.41
N ILE A 325 20.17 -7.94 -14.60
CA ILE A 325 19.46 -8.49 -15.75
C ILE A 325 18.62 -7.39 -16.36
N VAL A 326 18.80 -7.15 -17.65
CA VAL A 326 17.99 -6.18 -18.40
C VAL A 326 16.75 -6.87 -18.95
N ILE A 327 15.58 -6.28 -18.67
CA ILE A 327 14.30 -6.74 -19.19
C ILE A 327 13.54 -5.56 -19.80
N PRO A 328 12.64 -5.79 -20.77
CA PRO A 328 11.90 -4.70 -21.41
C PRO A 328 11.06 -3.88 -20.43
N GLU A 329 10.43 -4.55 -19.48
CA GLU A 329 9.60 -3.91 -18.45
C GLU A 329 9.56 -4.73 -17.15
N ILE A 330 9.37 -4.06 -16.02
CA ILE A 330 9.13 -4.72 -14.73
C ILE A 330 7.64 -5.14 -14.68
N PRO A 331 7.35 -6.45 -14.58
CA PRO A 331 5.97 -6.93 -14.59
C PRO A 331 5.19 -6.42 -13.37
N LYS A 332 4.03 -5.81 -13.62
CA LYS A 332 3.15 -5.26 -12.59
C LYS A 332 1.72 -5.77 -12.78
N ASN A 333 0.94 -5.79 -11.71
CA ASN A 333 -0.51 -6.02 -11.78
C ASN A 333 -1.25 -4.71 -12.09
N GLU A 334 -2.58 -4.79 -12.24
CA GLU A 334 -3.46 -3.64 -12.51
C GLU A 334 -3.36 -2.53 -11.44
N ALA A 335 -3.01 -2.88 -10.21
CA ALA A 335 -2.76 -1.92 -9.12
C ALA A 335 -1.33 -1.34 -9.12
N GLY A 336 -0.50 -1.64 -10.14
CA GLY A 336 0.88 -1.17 -10.27
C GLY A 336 1.90 -1.87 -9.35
N LYS A 337 1.52 -2.95 -8.66
CA LYS A 337 2.43 -3.72 -7.79
C LYS A 337 3.27 -4.68 -8.62
N ILE A 338 4.56 -4.78 -8.29
CA ILE A 338 5.50 -5.68 -8.96
C ILE A 338 5.11 -7.14 -8.73
N LEU A 339 5.07 -7.91 -9.81
CA LEU A 339 4.81 -9.36 -9.80
C LEU A 339 6.14 -10.12 -9.75
N TYR A 340 6.73 -10.21 -8.57
CA TYR A 340 8.05 -10.84 -8.38
C TYR A 340 8.09 -12.31 -8.82
N SER A 341 6.99 -13.04 -8.73
CA SER A 341 6.88 -14.42 -9.20
C SER A 341 7.13 -14.58 -10.71
N LYS A 342 6.92 -13.53 -11.50
CA LYS A 342 7.23 -13.52 -12.94
C LYS A 342 8.69 -13.20 -13.26
N LEU A 343 9.48 -12.80 -12.26
CA LEU A 343 10.89 -12.44 -12.39
C LEU A 343 11.85 -13.58 -11.98
N ILE A 344 11.34 -14.58 -11.26
CA ILE A 344 12.15 -15.72 -10.83
C ILE A 344 12.34 -16.60 -12.05
N LYS A 345 13.57 -16.61 -12.61
CA LYS A 345 14.05 -17.67 -13.49
C LYS A 345 14.88 -18.62 -12.64
N GLU A 346 14.55 -19.89 -12.73
CA GLU A 346 15.30 -21.01 -12.17
C GLU A 346 16.77 -21.02 -12.62
#